data_0ddfda326f00cb3ca8ddb02209952529
#
_entry.id   0ddfda326f00cb3ca8ddb02209952529
#
_cell.length_a   1.000
_cell.length_b   1.000
_cell.length_c   1.000
_cell.angle_alpha   90.00
_cell.angle_beta   90.00
_cell.angle_gamma   90.00
#
_symmetry.space_group_name_H-M   'P 1'
#
loop_
_entity.id
_entity.type
_entity.pdbx_description
1 polymer ?
#
loop_
_entity_poly.entity_id
_entity_poly.type
_entity_poly.pdbx_seq_one_letter_code
_entity_poly.pdbx_strand_id
1 'polypeptide(L)'
;TSPELIELKAKTSAPAANFVDAYDLKKDLTAYLQQYPALPVQSFVELATDQRLSSDVVPLWEEMMSSSYDSRETYLERHADGKRMRTELLTLYQAHNLDILAYPTATREAAKLGETQQHFNCKLAAVSGLPAISVPAGFGNHDMAVAIELMAEPWGEQKLLNLGYTVEQLVPARKLSKHTP
;
A
#
# COMPACT_ATOMS: atom_id res chain seq x y z
N THR A 1 -18.17 4.70 -10.56
CA THR A 1 -16.68 4.78 -10.58
C THR A 1 -16.29 5.52 -11.84
N SER A 2 -15.52 6.61 -11.73
CA SER A 2 -15.13 7.39 -12.90
C SER A 2 -14.16 6.60 -13.79
N PRO A 3 -14.21 6.73 -15.12
CA PRO A 3 -13.25 6.08 -16.03
C PRO A 3 -11.81 6.48 -15.73
N GLU A 4 -11.58 7.73 -15.35
CA GLU A 4 -10.25 8.26 -15.01
C GLU A 4 -9.66 7.54 -13.79
N LEU A 5 -10.46 7.25 -12.77
CA LEU A 5 -10.00 6.51 -11.59
C LEU A 5 -9.65 5.06 -11.93
N ILE A 6 -10.40 4.43 -12.83
CA ILE A 6 -10.10 3.08 -13.31
C ILE A 6 -8.75 3.06 -14.04
N GLU A 7 -8.50 4.05 -14.89
CA GLU A 7 -7.24 4.18 -15.62
C GLU A 7 -6.06 4.44 -14.67
N LEU A 8 -6.21 5.36 -13.72
CA LEU A 8 -5.20 5.62 -12.68
C LEU A 8 -4.87 4.36 -11.87
N LYS A 9 -5.89 3.61 -11.46
CA LYS A 9 -5.69 2.34 -10.77
C LYS A 9 -4.92 1.33 -11.63
N ALA A 10 -5.20 1.23 -12.92
CA ALA A 10 -4.48 0.33 -13.81
C ALA A 10 -2.97 0.70 -13.87
N LYS A 11 -2.64 1.98 -13.88
CA LYS A 11 -1.24 2.46 -13.82
C LYS A 11 -0.55 2.06 -12.50
N THR A 12 -1.26 2.08 -11.35
CA THR A 12 -0.68 1.65 -10.06
C THR A 12 -0.50 0.15 -9.93
N SER A 13 -1.26 -0.61 -10.68
CA SER A 13 -1.19 -2.08 -10.68
C SER A 13 -0.08 -2.61 -11.57
N ALA A 14 0.57 -1.76 -12.36
CA ALA A 14 1.72 -2.16 -13.18
C ALA A 14 2.90 -2.57 -12.28
N PRO A 15 3.67 -3.61 -12.66
CA PRO A 15 4.85 -4.05 -11.90
C PRO A 15 5.81 -2.91 -11.57
N ALA A 16 5.91 -1.91 -12.45
CA ALA A 16 6.73 -0.71 -12.26
C ALA A 16 6.45 0.06 -10.96
N ALA A 17 5.22 0.09 -10.45
CA ALA A 17 4.87 0.82 -9.24
C ALA A 17 5.43 0.21 -7.93
N ASN A 18 5.95 -1.01 -7.97
CA ASN A 18 6.41 -1.72 -6.76
C ASN A 18 7.91 -1.58 -6.47
N PHE A 19 8.66 -0.88 -7.28
CA PHE A 19 10.11 -1.04 -7.32
C PHE A 19 10.93 0.10 -6.68
N VAL A 20 10.30 1.21 -6.32
CA VAL A 20 10.97 2.28 -5.58
C VAL A 20 11.46 1.72 -4.24
N ASP A 21 10.60 0.94 -3.58
CA ASP A 21 10.88 0.35 -2.28
C ASP A 21 12.09 -0.60 -2.29
N ALA A 22 12.31 -1.36 -3.37
CA ALA A 22 13.38 -2.35 -3.43
C ALA A 22 14.79 -1.71 -3.52
N TYR A 23 14.91 -0.57 -4.22
CA TYR A 23 16.18 0.15 -4.34
C TYR A 23 16.61 0.75 -3.00
N ASP A 24 15.69 1.44 -2.33
CA ASP A 24 15.97 2.08 -1.04
C ASP A 24 16.08 1.04 0.08
N LEU A 25 15.25 -0.02 0.08
CA LEU A 25 15.22 -1.04 1.12
C LEU A 25 16.59 -1.69 1.35
N LYS A 26 17.28 -2.11 0.29
CA LYS A 26 18.60 -2.75 0.41
C LYS A 26 19.61 -1.86 1.14
N LYS A 27 19.67 -0.61 0.73
CA LYS A 27 20.61 0.39 1.27
C LYS A 27 20.23 0.79 2.68
N ASP A 28 18.98 1.19 2.88
CA ASP A 28 18.54 1.81 4.13
C ASP A 28 18.40 0.77 5.23
N LEU A 29 17.92 -0.45 4.93
CA LEU A 29 17.89 -1.55 5.89
C LEU A 29 19.30 -1.98 6.29
N THR A 30 20.24 -2.05 5.34
CA THR A 30 21.64 -2.34 5.66
C THR A 30 22.23 -1.26 6.58
N ALA A 31 22.03 0.02 6.26
CA ALA A 31 22.50 1.12 7.09
C ALA A 31 21.86 1.12 8.49
N TYR A 32 20.59 0.72 8.58
CA TYR A 32 19.90 0.55 9.86
C TYR A 32 20.50 -0.58 10.69
N LEU A 33 20.68 -1.77 10.10
CA LEU A 33 21.22 -2.93 10.82
C LEU A 33 22.64 -2.68 11.34
N GLN A 34 23.48 -1.98 10.58
CA GLN A 34 24.84 -1.60 10.99
C GLN A 34 24.93 -0.69 12.21
N GLN A 35 23.83 -0.02 12.59
CA GLN A 35 23.76 0.74 13.84
C GLN A 35 23.70 -0.16 15.09
N TYR A 36 23.42 -1.45 14.91
CA TYR A 36 23.24 -2.42 15.98
C TYR A 36 24.21 -3.60 15.81
N PRO A 37 25.52 -3.43 16.13
CA PRO A 37 26.54 -4.45 15.86
C PRO A 37 26.34 -5.76 16.63
N ALA A 38 25.46 -5.77 17.64
CA ALA A 38 25.12 -6.99 18.39
C ALA A 38 24.08 -7.87 17.67
N LEU A 39 23.46 -7.39 16.59
CA LEU A 39 22.52 -8.22 15.82
C LEU A 39 23.27 -9.31 15.03
N PRO A 40 22.64 -10.50 14.87
CA PRO A 40 23.24 -11.62 14.15
C PRO A 40 23.32 -11.41 12.63
N VAL A 41 22.67 -10.37 12.11
CA VAL A 41 22.65 -9.97 10.68
C VAL A 41 22.96 -8.48 10.58
N GLN A 42 23.80 -8.10 9.61
CA GLN A 42 24.29 -6.72 9.47
C GLN A 42 23.96 -6.11 8.10
N SER A 43 23.31 -6.87 7.21
CA SER A 43 22.95 -6.39 5.88
C SER A 43 21.64 -6.98 5.39
N PHE A 44 21.03 -6.31 4.39
CA PHE A 44 19.88 -6.83 3.69
C PHE A 44 20.14 -8.23 3.11
N VAL A 45 21.30 -8.46 2.52
CA VAL A 45 21.64 -9.75 1.91
C VAL A 45 21.71 -10.86 2.95
N GLU A 46 22.37 -10.61 4.09
CA GLU A 46 22.41 -11.57 5.20
C GLU A 46 21.02 -11.88 5.74
N LEU A 47 20.18 -10.86 5.88
CA LEU A 47 18.80 -11.05 6.34
C LEU A 47 17.97 -11.83 5.32
N ALA A 48 18.09 -11.51 4.02
CA ALA A 48 17.35 -12.16 2.94
C ALA A 48 17.72 -13.64 2.75
N THR A 49 18.91 -14.04 3.19
CA THR A 49 19.39 -15.42 3.12
C THR A 49 19.31 -16.16 4.46
N ASP A 50 18.78 -15.53 5.49
CA ASP A 50 18.65 -16.13 6.83
C ASP A 50 17.58 -17.22 6.83
N GLN A 51 17.92 -18.41 7.30
CA GLN A 51 17.02 -19.58 7.36
C GLN A 51 15.83 -19.39 8.29
N ARG A 52 15.85 -18.38 9.15
CA ARG A 52 14.73 -18.01 10.05
C ARG A 52 13.68 -17.17 9.34
N LEU A 53 13.94 -16.71 8.11
CA LEU A 53 12.98 -15.96 7.31
C LEU A 53 11.81 -16.86 6.92
N SER A 54 10.59 -16.34 7.00
CA SER A 54 9.40 -17.07 6.56
C SER A 54 9.49 -17.42 5.07
N SER A 55 9.17 -18.67 4.73
CA SER A 55 9.10 -19.14 3.34
C SER A 55 8.19 -18.30 2.44
N ASP A 56 7.19 -17.65 3.01
CA ASP A 56 6.23 -16.82 2.27
C ASP A 56 6.84 -15.52 1.74
N VAL A 57 7.91 -15.02 2.39
CA VAL A 57 8.58 -13.77 1.99
C VAL A 57 9.87 -14.00 1.19
N VAL A 58 10.42 -15.20 1.22
CA VAL A 58 11.67 -15.55 0.51
C VAL A 58 11.61 -15.20 -0.98
N PRO A 59 10.57 -15.59 -1.74
CA PRO A 59 10.50 -15.29 -3.19
C PRO A 59 10.54 -13.79 -3.49
N LEU A 60 9.88 -12.98 -2.66
CA LEU A 60 9.89 -11.51 -2.80
C LEU A 60 11.29 -10.94 -2.56
N TRP A 61 12.00 -11.45 -1.56
CA TRP A 61 13.33 -10.96 -1.21
C TRP A 61 14.38 -11.43 -2.21
N GLU A 62 14.23 -12.63 -2.77
CA GLU A 62 15.06 -13.11 -3.89
C GLU A 62 14.87 -12.24 -5.13
N GLU A 63 13.64 -11.88 -5.45
CA GLU A 63 13.34 -10.95 -6.52
C GLU A 63 14.01 -9.58 -6.26
N MET A 64 13.90 -9.03 -5.06
CA MET A 64 14.55 -7.78 -4.67
C MET A 64 16.09 -7.85 -4.71
N MET A 65 16.69 -9.03 -4.50
CA MET A 65 18.14 -9.23 -4.62
C MET A 65 18.61 -9.21 -6.09
N SER A 66 17.72 -9.36 -7.06
CA SER A 66 18.11 -9.36 -8.47
C SER A 66 18.66 -7.99 -8.91
N SER A 67 19.58 -8.00 -9.87
CA SER A 67 20.25 -6.79 -10.38
C SER A 67 19.30 -5.77 -11.04
N SER A 68 18.10 -6.22 -11.46
CA SER A 68 17.10 -5.34 -12.07
C SER A 68 16.60 -4.23 -11.14
N TYR A 69 16.83 -4.36 -9.84
CA TYR A 69 16.42 -3.38 -8.81
C TYR A 69 17.54 -2.40 -8.42
N ASP A 70 18.73 -2.54 -8.96
CA ASP A 70 19.90 -1.73 -8.58
C ASP A 70 20.13 -0.52 -9.51
N SER A 71 19.31 -0.38 -10.58
CA SER A 71 19.42 0.74 -11.51
C SER A 71 18.84 2.03 -10.92
N ARG A 72 19.74 3.01 -10.69
CA ARG A 72 19.34 4.36 -10.29
C ARG A 72 18.42 5.02 -11.33
N GLU A 73 18.62 4.76 -12.61
CA GLU A 73 17.78 5.29 -13.68
C GLU A 73 16.34 4.81 -13.54
N THR A 74 16.15 3.50 -13.41
CA THR A 74 14.84 2.90 -13.16
C THR A 74 14.18 3.43 -11.89
N TYR A 75 14.94 3.62 -10.81
CA TYR A 75 14.45 4.23 -9.57
C TYR A 75 13.93 5.67 -9.82
N LEU A 76 14.69 6.50 -10.52
CA LEU A 76 14.29 7.89 -10.80
C LEU A 76 13.06 7.97 -11.71
N GLU A 77 12.96 7.12 -12.72
CA GLU A 77 11.77 7.03 -13.58
C GLU A 77 10.51 6.72 -12.78
N ARG A 78 10.59 5.76 -11.87
CA ARG A 78 9.46 5.35 -11.03
C ARG A 78 9.06 6.38 -9.99
N HIS A 79 10.04 7.08 -9.44
CA HIS A 79 9.78 8.23 -8.59
C HIS A 79 9.04 9.34 -9.35
N ALA A 80 9.37 9.53 -10.65
CA ALA A 80 8.66 10.44 -11.53
C ALA A 80 7.22 9.97 -11.81
N ASP A 81 6.99 8.66 -11.93
CA ASP A 81 5.65 8.07 -12.10
C ASP A 81 4.74 8.35 -10.89
N GLY A 82 5.26 8.22 -9.68
CA GLY A 82 4.53 8.58 -8.46
C GLY A 82 4.12 10.06 -8.45
N LYS A 83 5.02 10.94 -8.85
CA LYS A 83 4.72 12.38 -8.96
C LYS A 83 3.67 12.68 -10.03
N ARG A 84 3.73 12.00 -11.19
CA ARG A 84 2.71 12.13 -12.23
C ARG A 84 1.35 11.68 -11.73
N MET A 85 1.28 10.53 -11.09
CA MET A 85 0.03 10.01 -10.50
C MET A 85 -0.57 10.97 -9.49
N ARG A 86 0.26 11.53 -8.60
CA ARG A 86 -0.19 12.57 -7.66
C ARG A 86 -0.82 13.75 -8.41
N THR A 87 -0.19 14.23 -9.46
CA THR A 87 -0.69 15.35 -10.27
C THR A 87 -2.02 14.99 -10.94
N GLU A 88 -2.13 13.80 -11.52
CA GLU A 88 -3.37 13.32 -12.16
C GLU A 88 -4.52 13.20 -11.15
N LEU A 89 -4.24 12.68 -9.94
CA LEU A 89 -5.22 12.61 -8.85
C LEU A 89 -5.67 14.01 -8.41
N LEU A 90 -4.75 14.94 -8.21
CA LEU A 90 -5.11 16.32 -7.84
C LEU A 90 -5.92 17.02 -8.93
N THR A 91 -5.63 16.75 -10.21
CA THR A 91 -6.45 17.23 -11.33
C THR A 91 -7.88 16.67 -11.26
N LEU A 92 -8.01 15.38 -10.92
CA LEU A 92 -9.33 14.75 -10.71
C LEU A 92 -10.10 15.41 -9.56
N TYR A 93 -9.44 15.69 -8.43
CA TYR A 93 -10.06 16.41 -7.31
C TYR A 93 -10.61 17.77 -7.76
N GLN A 94 -9.81 18.53 -8.48
CA GLN A 94 -10.21 19.86 -8.96
C GLN A 94 -11.32 19.80 -10.01
N ALA A 95 -11.19 18.91 -11.00
CA ALA A 95 -12.17 18.78 -12.08
C ALA A 95 -13.57 18.42 -11.60
N HIS A 96 -13.67 17.64 -10.53
CA HIS A 96 -14.93 17.17 -9.96
C HIS A 96 -15.29 17.86 -8.63
N ASN A 97 -14.53 18.85 -8.20
CA ASN A 97 -14.72 19.56 -6.93
C ASN A 97 -14.88 18.59 -5.75
N LEU A 98 -13.96 17.62 -5.63
CA LEU A 98 -14.01 16.57 -4.61
C LEU A 98 -13.36 17.04 -3.31
N ASP A 99 -14.00 16.77 -2.19
CA ASP A 99 -13.39 16.87 -0.87
C ASP A 99 -12.61 15.61 -0.51
N ILE A 100 -13.16 14.45 -0.85
CA ILE A 100 -12.63 13.13 -0.53
C ILE A 100 -12.90 12.18 -1.71
N LEU A 101 -11.96 11.31 -2.00
CA LEU A 101 -12.14 10.17 -2.88
C LEU A 101 -12.36 8.92 -2.04
N ALA A 102 -13.46 8.20 -2.28
CA ALA A 102 -13.80 6.98 -1.57
C ALA A 102 -13.82 5.78 -2.52
N TYR A 103 -13.21 4.67 -2.12
CA TYR A 103 -13.17 3.44 -2.89
C TYR A 103 -12.98 2.22 -1.98
N PRO A 104 -13.34 0.99 -2.41
CA PRO A 104 -13.06 -0.21 -1.63
C PRO A 104 -11.56 -0.36 -1.37
N THR A 105 -11.15 -0.65 -0.13
CA THR A 105 -9.74 -0.92 0.20
C THR A 105 -9.23 -2.13 -0.58
N ALA A 106 -10.08 -3.15 -0.74
CA ALA A 106 -9.84 -4.28 -1.63
C ALA A 106 -11.13 -4.61 -2.39
N THR A 107 -11.01 -5.14 -3.61
CA THR A 107 -12.15 -5.56 -4.44
C THR A 107 -12.51 -7.03 -4.26
N ARG A 108 -11.82 -7.72 -3.37
CA ARG A 108 -12.07 -9.10 -2.93
C ARG A 108 -11.81 -9.23 -1.44
N GLU A 109 -12.40 -10.24 -0.82
CA GLU A 109 -12.08 -10.65 0.55
C GLU A 109 -10.61 -11.08 0.68
N ALA A 110 -10.13 -11.20 1.91
CA ALA A 110 -8.78 -11.69 2.20
C ALA A 110 -8.55 -13.07 1.56
N ALA A 111 -7.36 -13.27 1.01
CA ALA A 111 -6.92 -14.55 0.45
C ALA A 111 -6.82 -15.61 1.56
N LYS A 112 -6.94 -16.88 1.19
CA LYS A 112 -6.66 -17.99 2.12
C LYS A 112 -5.17 -18.02 2.47
N LEU A 113 -4.85 -18.59 3.62
CA LEU A 113 -3.46 -18.81 4.02
C LEU A 113 -2.73 -19.61 2.94
N GLY A 114 -1.56 -19.14 2.53
CA GLY A 114 -0.76 -19.72 1.45
C GLY A 114 -1.12 -19.23 0.03
N GLU A 115 -2.17 -18.43 -0.13
CA GLU A 115 -2.51 -17.77 -1.39
C GLU A 115 -2.03 -16.31 -1.40
N THR A 116 -1.62 -15.81 -2.57
CA THR A 116 -1.21 -14.40 -2.71
C THR A 116 -2.43 -13.48 -2.66
N GLN A 117 -2.41 -12.50 -1.75
CA GLN A 117 -3.42 -11.45 -1.71
C GLN A 117 -3.32 -10.58 -2.95
N GLN A 118 -4.42 -10.49 -3.69
CA GLN A 118 -4.56 -9.67 -4.90
C GLN A 118 -5.72 -8.67 -4.72
N HIS A 119 -5.88 -7.77 -5.70
CA HIS A 119 -7.04 -6.90 -5.79
C HIS A 119 -7.21 -5.89 -4.63
N PHE A 120 -6.12 -5.39 -4.08
CA PHE A 120 -6.10 -4.29 -3.13
C PHE A 120 -5.83 -2.94 -3.83
N ASN A 121 -6.31 -1.85 -3.25
CA ASN A 121 -6.28 -0.50 -3.84
C ASN A 121 -5.35 0.47 -3.10
N CYS A 122 -4.74 0.06 -2.00
CA CYS A 122 -3.88 0.92 -1.16
C CYS A 122 -2.69 1.56 -1.92
N LYS A 123 -2.33 1.01 -3.08
CA LYS A 123 -1.25 1.56 -3.93
C LYS A 123 -1.57 2.97 -4.46
N LEU A 124 -2.84 3.34 -4.63
CA LEU A 124 -3.19 4.70 -5.04
C LEU A 124 -2.64 5.74 -4.06
N ALA A 125 -2.90 5.58 -2.77
CA ALA A 125 -2.38 6.45 -1.73
C ALA A 125 -0.86 6.31 -1.57
N ALA A 126 -0.35 5.08 -1.48
CA ALA A 126 1.07 4.81 -1.26
C ALA A 126 1.97 5.40 -2.37
N VAL A 127 1.61 5.23 -3.64
CA VAL A 127 2.41 5.71 -4.79
C VAL A 127 2.28 7.22 -4.98
N SER A 128 1.07 7.78 -4.80
CA SER A 128 0.84 9.22 -4.93
C SER A 128 1.35 10.03 -3.73
N GLY A 129 1.52 9.40 -2.56
CA GLY A 129 1.83 10.07 -1.31
C GLY A 129 0.70 10.99 -0.82
N LEU A 130 -0.54 10.70 -1.21
CA LEU A 130 -1.73 11.39 -0.68
C LEU A 130 -2.20 10.70 0.61
N PRO A 131 -2.70 11.47 1.60
CA PRO A 131 -3.19 10.89 2.83
C PRO A 131 -4.44 10.05 2.59
N ALA A 132 -4.50 8.89 3.25
CA ALA A 132 -5.66 8.01 3.19
C ALA A 132 -5.92 7.32 4.53
N ILE A 133 -7.17 6.94 4.77
CA ILE A 133 -7.61 6.17 5.93
C ILE A 133 -8.55 5.07 5.47
N SER A 134 -8.41 3.88 6.04
CA SER A 134 -9.33 2.77 5.83
C SER A 134 -10.32 2.68 6.98
N VAL A 135 -11.60 2.66 6.67
CA VAL A 135 -12.69 2.56 7.65
C VAL A 135 -13.49 1.27 7.45
N PRO A 136 -13.93 0.61 8.53
CA PRO A 136 -14.75 -0.60 8.42
C PRO A 136 -16.04 -0.34 7.63
N ALA A 137 -16.38 -1.21 6.67
CA ALA A 137 -17.58 -1.13 5.85
C ALA A 137 -18.51 -2.33 6.02
N GLY A 138 -18.14 -3.31 6.82
CA GLY A 138 -18.94 -4.51 7.07
C GLY A 138 -18.16 -5.80 6.91
N PHE A 139 -18.87 -6.85 6.52
CA PHE A 139 -18.33 -8.19 6.33
C PHE A 139 -18.84 -8.78 5.02
N GLY A 140 -17.97 -9.49 4.35
CA GLY A 140 -18.30 -10.22 3.14
C GLY A 140 -18.99 -11.57 3.41
N ASN A 141 -19.13 -12.37 2.36
CA ASN A 141 -19.89 -13.64 2.41
C ASN A 141 -19.27 -14.70 3.34
N HIS A 142 -17.96 -14.63 3.58
CA HIS A 142 -17.24 -15.57 4.44
C HIS A 142 -16.96 -15.00 5.83
N ASP A 143 -17.73 -13.99 6.28
CA ASP A 143 -17.53 -13.28 7.55
C ASP A 143 -16.15 -12.60 7.66
N MET A 144 -15.55 -12.28 6.52
CA MET A 144 -14.30 -11.54 6.41
C MET A 144 -14.58 -10.05 6.40
N ALA A 145 -13.82 -9.29 7.19
CA ALA A 145 -13.96 -7.83 7.25
C ALA A 145 -13.67 -7.18 5.89
N VAL A 146 -14.49 -6.21 5.52
CA VAL A 146 -14.30 -5.36 4.34
C VAL A 146 -14.25 -3.90 4.77
N ALA A 147 -13.53 -3.09 3.99
CA ALA A 147 -13.30 -1.69 4.31
C ALA A 147 -13.43 -0.78 3.08
N ILE A 148 -13.74 0.49 3.35
CA ILE A 148 -13.66 1.58 2.38
C ILE A 148 -12.41 2.40 2.72
N GLU A 149 -11.62 2.74 1.72
CA GLU A 149 -10.53 3.67 1.82
C GLU A 149 -11.02 5.07 1.41
N LEU A 150 -10.70 6.04 2.25
CA LEU A 150 -10.97 7.46 2.05
C LEU A 150 -9.63 8.15 1.82
N MET A 151 -9.48 8.86 0.71
CA MET A 151 -8.26 9.57 0.35
C MET A 151 -8.57 11.06 0.18
N ALA A 152 -7.66 11.92 0.65
CA ALA A 152 -7.79 13.38 0.59
C ALA A 152 -6.63 14.01 -0.17
N GLU A 153 -6.76 15.31 -0.49
CA GLU A 153 -5.67 16.14 -0.94
C GLU A 153 -4.57 16.25 0.15
N PRO A 154 -3.36 16.73 -0.21
CA PRO A 154 -2.28 16.95 0.74
C PRO A 154 -2.74 17.72 1.98
N TRP A 155 -2.30 17.27 3.15
CA TRP A 155 -2.65 17.88 4.45
C TRP A 155 -4.13 17.78 4.82
N GLY A 156 -4.87 16.86 4.16
CA GLY A 156 -6.29 16.61 4.41
C GLY A 156 -6.58 15.60 5.52
N GLU A 157 -5.61 15.24 6.37
CA GLU A 157 -5.75 14.22 7.42
C GLU A 157 -6.89 14.52 8.38
N GLN A 158 -7.09 15.79 8.75
CA GLN A 158 -8.20 16.19 9.63
C GLN A 158 -9.56 15.93 8.98
N LYS A 159 -9.70 16.19 7.66
CA LYS A 159 -10.94 15.87 6.92
C LYS A 159 -11.20 14.37 6.94
N LEU A 160 -10.14 13.54 6.73
CA LEU A 160 -10.23 12.09 6.76
C LEU A 160 -10.68 11.56 8.12
N LEU A 161 -10.09 12.05 9.20
CA LEU A 161 -10.46 11.65 10.56
C LEU A 161 -11.91 12.03 10.89
N ASN A 162 -12.35 13.23 10.53
CA ASN A 162 -13.73 13.69 10.75
C ASN A 162 -14.73 12.84 9.96
N LEU A 163 -14.43 12.56 8.67
CA LEU A 163 -15.31 11.74 7.85
C LEU A 163 -15.29 10.27 8.29
N GLY A 164 -14.10 9.73 8.60
CA GLY A 164 -13.96 8.36 9.11
C GLY A 164 -14.78 8.16 10.38
N TYR A 165 -14.68 9.07 11.34
CA TYR A 165 -15.51 9.06 12.55
C TYR A 165 -17.01 9.12 12.22
N THR A 166 -17.41 10.00 11.29
CA THR A 166 -18.81 10.10 10.87
C THR A 166 -19.33 8.80 10.26
N VAL A 167 -18.53 8.16 9.40
CA VAL A 167 -18.87 6.86 8.80
C VAL A 167 -19.03 5.79 9.88
N GLU A 168 -18.12 5.71 10.85
CA GLU A 168 -18.22 4.75 11.96
C GLU A 168 -19.48 4.96 12.83
N GLN A 169 -19.91 6.21 13.01
CA GLN A 169 -21.16 6.50 13.75
C GLN A 169 -22.42 6.13 12.97
N LEU A 170 -22.42 6.34 11.66
CA LEU A 170 -23.58 6.06 10.80
C LEU A 170 -23.71 4.59 10.42
N VAL A 171 -22.56 3.90 10.26
CA VAL A 171 -22.49 2.50 9.86
C VAL A 171 -21.64 1.75 10.89
N PRO A 172 -22.22 1.28 11.98
CA PRO A 172 -21.48 0.54 13.02
C PRO A 172 -21.09 -0.87 12.51
N ALA A 173 -20.19 -0.90 11.55
CA ALA A 173 -19.78 -2.10 10.83
C ALA A 173 -18.75 -2.96 11.61
N ARG A 174 -18.11 -2.38 12.64
CA ARG A 174 -17.09 -3.09 13.43
C ARG A 174 -17.73 -4.08 14.39
N LYS A 175 -17.27 -5.31 14.36
CA LYS A 175 -17.54 -6.34 15.38
C LYS A 175 -16.24 -7.06 15.75
N LEU A 176 -16.24 -7.69 16.92
CA LEU A 176 -15.12 -8.53 17.33
C LEU A 176 -15.04 -9.77 16.42
N SER A 177 -13.80 -10.21 16.14
CA SER A 177 -13.58 -11.47 15.44
C SER A 177 -14.16 -12.63 16.28
N LYS A 178 -14.77 -13.62 15.63
CA LYS A 178 -15.22 -14.85 16.28
C LYS A 178 -14.08 -15.83 16.60
N HIS A 179 -12.91 -15.62 15.99
CA HIS A 179 -11.79 -16.55 15.98
C HIS A 179 -10.58 -16.04 16.76
N THR A 180 -10.62 -14.81 17.23
CA THR A 180 -9.57 -14.23 18.08
C THR A 180 -10.20 -13.76 19.39
N PRO A 181 -9.70 -14.21 20.54
CA PRO A 181 -10.17 -13.78 21.85
C PRO A 181 -9.91 -12.29 22.07
#